data_f5dd93b0d40af6ffa5107c1f96830e74
#
_entry.id   f5dd93b0d40af6ffa5107c1f96830e74
#
_cell.length_a   1.000
_cell.length_b   1.000
_cell.length_c   1.000
_cell.angle_alpha   90.00
_cell.angle_beta   90.00
_cell.angle_gamma   90.00
#
_symmetry.space_group_name_H-M   'P 1'
#
loop_
_entity.id
_entity.type
_entity.pdbx_description
1 polymer ?
#
loop_
_entity_poly.entity_id
_entity_poly.type
_entity_poly.pdbx_seq_one_letter_code
_entity_poly.pdbx_strand_id
1 'polypeptide(L)'
;KAILAIVKNFLYYPSAAAAKKYFGTTLVKASALLMCSLSVLFAYKVGLFNIGSAGQYVVGAGACLYFGVKLGLPWYVCLIAAVFMAAIVGGISGALKAYFNVNEVISCIMLNWISLYCVNMLLPQIKEQSTPYTRALSSTNKSALMPTLGLDQMFSGNEFVTIGVPLAVLMAVLVWVVLEKTKFGYELK
;
A
#
# COMPACT_ATOMS: atom_id res chain seq x y z
N LYS A 1 34.71 -8.83 -9.22
CA LYS A 1 34.73 -7.40 -8.84
C LYS A 1 33.34 -6.78 -8.91
N ALA A 2 32.51 -7.01 -9.95
CA ALA A 2 31.17 -6.44 -10.09
C ALA A 2 30.20 -6.90 -8.98
N ILE A 3 30.15 -8.19 -8.67
CA ILE A 3 29.31 -8.75 -7.61
C ILE A 3 29.67 -8.13 -6.25
N LEU A 4 30.94 -7.99 -5.96
CA LEU A 4 31.45 -7.40 -4.72
C LEU A 4 31.09 -5.91 -4.61
N ALA A 5 31.07 -5.18 -5.74
CA ALA A 5 30.61 -3.80 -5.81
C ALA A 5 29.10 -3.68 -5.53
N ILE A 6 28.29 -4.60 -6.07
CA ILE A 6 26.84 -4.65 -5.82
C ILE A 6 26.58 -4.92 -4.34
N VAL A 7 27.19 -5.96 -3.76
CA VAL A 7 27.04 -6.30 -2.34
C VAL A 7 27.50 -5.17 -1.44
N LYS A 8 28.65 -4.52 -1.78
CA LYS A 8 29.14 -3.36 -1.04
C LYS A 8 28.17 -2.18 -1.10
N ASN A 9 27.51 -1.94 -2.23
CA ASN A 9 26.54 -0.87 -2.39
C ASN A 9 25.26 -1.10 -1.54
N PHE A 10 24.90 -2.37 -1.29
CA PHE A 10 23.78 -2.72 -0.42
C PHE A 10 24.09 -2.65 1.08
N LEU A 11 25.32 -2.97 1.47
CA LEU A 11 25.70 -3.13 2.88
C LEU A 11 26.55 -1.96 3.41
N TYR A 12 27.21 -1.20 2.54
CA TYR A 12 28.09 -0.12 2.93
C TYR A 12 27.42 1.23 2.75
N TYR A 13 27.20 1.91 3.86
CA TYR A 13 26.68 3.27 3.88
C TYR A 13 27.79 4.25 4.32
N PRO A 14 27.90 5.44 3.68
CA PRO A 14 28.97 6.39 3.97
C PRO A 14 28.89 6.99 5.38
N SER A 15 27.72 6.93 6.03
CA SER A 15 27.56 7.40 7.41
C SER A 15 26.43 6.63 8.14
N ALA A 16 26.50 6.63 9.47
CA ALA A 16 25.44 6.02 10.31
C ALA A 16 24.07 6.69 10.11
N ALA A 17 24.04 7.99 9.83
CA ALA A 17 22.83 8.72 9.51
C ALA A 17 22.20 8.25 8.18
N ALA A 18 23.04 8.07 7.15
CA ALA A 18 22.59 7.52 5.88
C ALA A 18 22.05 6.10 6.04
N ALA A 19 22.72 5.24 6.81
CA ALA A 19 22.26 3.88 7.10
C ALA A 19 20.86 3.89 7.75
N LYS A 20 20.63 4.72 8.77
CA LYS A 20 19.32 4.86 9.43
C LYS A 20 18.25 5.34 8.46
N LYS A 21 18.55 6.33 7.61
CA LYS A 21 17.61 6.86 6.62
C LYS A 21 17.20 5.79 5.61
N TYR A 22 18.15 5.04 5.05
CA TYR A 22 17.85 3.96 4.10
C TYR A 22 17.12 2.79 4.76
N PHE A 23 17.46 2.46 6.00
CA PHE A 23 16.75 1.45 6.77
C PHE A 23 15.27 1.87 6.98
N GLY A 24 15.00 3.13 7.35
CA GLY A 24 13.65 3.67 7.43
C GLY A 24 12.88 3.54 6.11
N THR A 25 13.52 3.87 4.98
CA THR A 25 12.93 3.70 3.65
C THR A 25 12.60 2.24 3.34
N THR A 26 13.45 1.31 3.77
CA THR A 26 13.21 -0.13 3.63
C THR A 26 12.01 -0.57 4.44
N LEU A 27 11.85 -0.09 5.68
CA LEU A 27 10.68 -0.37 6.52
C LEU A 27 9.38 0.12 5.88
N VAL A 28 9.38 1.31 5.30
CA VAL A 28 8.20 1.85 4.58
C VAL A 28 7.81 0.95 3.40
N LYS A 29 8.77 0.52 2.59
CA LYS A 29 8.51 -0.40 1.48
C LYS A 29 8.05 -1.77 1.98
N ALA A 30 8.68 -2.28 3.03
CA ALA A 30 8.32 -3.55 3.65
C ALA A 30 6.90 -3.52 4.24
N SER A 31 6.46 -2.39 4.83
CA SER A 31 5.10 -2.26 5.37
C SER A 31 4.03 -2.34 4.29
N ALA A 32 4.26 -1.75 3.11
CA ALA A 32 3.35 -1.88 1.98
C ALA A 32 3.26 -3.33 1.46
N LEU A 33 4.40 -4.00 1.34
CA LEU A 33 4.44 -5.42 0.95
C LEU A 33 3.78 -6.31 2.01
N LEU A 34 3.96 -6.02 3.29
CA LEU A 34 3.30 -6.71 4.40
C LEU A 34 1.79 -6.64 4.28
N MET A 35 1.23 -5.46 3.99
CA MET A 35 -0.22 -5.30 3.82
C MET A 35 -0.76 -6.09 2.62
N CYS A 36 -0.05 -6.09 1.48
CA CYS A 36 -0.40 -6.93 0.34
C CYS A 36 -0.33 -8.43 0.68
N SER A 37 0.71 -8.85 1.40
CA SER A 37 0.88 -10.23 1.83
C SER A 37 -0.22 -10.69 2.78
N LEU A 38 -0.66 -9.83 3.70
CA LEU A 38 -1.79 -10.12 4.59
C LEU A 38 -3.10 -10.31 3.82
N SER A 39 -3.33 -9.52 2.78
CA SER A 39 -4.50 -9.68 1.90
C SER A 39 -4.50 -11.04 1.18
N VAL A 40 -3.32 -11.45 0.67
CA VAL A 40 -3.16 -12.76 0.03
C VAL A 40 -3.32 -13.90 1.06
N LEU A 41 -2.71 -13.75 2.25
CA LEU A 41 -2.79 -14.75 3.32
C LEU A 41 -4.23 -14.95 3.79
N PHE A 42 -4.98 -13.88 3.98
CA PHE A 42 -6.38 -13.94 4.39
C PHE A 42 -7.22 -14.69 3.35
N ALA A 43 -7.09 -14.34 2.09
CA ALA A 43 -7.77 -15.03 1.00
C ALA A 43 -7.39 -16.53 0.93
N TYR A 44 -6.12 -16.86 1.08
CA TYR A 44 -5.63 -18.23 1.08
C TYR A 44 -6.25 -19.09 2.19
N LYS A 45 -6.44 -18.53 3.38
CA LYS A 45 -7.09 -19.21 4.51
C LYS A 45 -8.57 -19.53 4.24
N VAL A 46 -9.23 -18.76 3.38
CA VAL A 46 -10.63 -18.96 2.93
C VAL A 46 -10.72 -19.88 1.69
N GLY A 47 -9.58 -20.44 1.23
CA GLY A 47 -9.55 -21.30 0.04
C GLY A 47 -9.58 -20.53 -1.28
N LEU A 48 -9.33 -19.21 -1.27
CA LEU A 48 -9.22 -18.35 -2.44
C LEU A 48 -7.78 -17.89 -2.66
N PHE A 49 -7.44 -17.50 -3.87
CA PHE A 49 -6.11 -16.99 -4.18
C PHE A 49 -6.17 -15.56 -4.71
N ASN A 50 -5.92 -14.58 -3.84
CA ASN A 50 -6.01 -13.16 -4.18
C ASN A 50 -4.70 -12.62 -4.79
N ILE A 51 -4.48 -12.86 -6.09
CA ILE A 51 -3.40 -12.19 -6.85
C ILE A 51 -3.75 -10.71 -7.12
N GLY A 52 -5.01 -10.30 -6.89
CA GLY A 52 -5.52 -8.95 -7.13
C GLY A 52 -5.05 -7.88 -6.13
N SER A 53 -4.27 -8.25 -5.11
CA SER A 53 -3.78 -7.32 -4.08
C SER A 53 -2.98 -6.14 -4.66
N ALA A 54 -2.25 -6.35 -5.76
CA ALA A 54 -1.52 -5.29 -6.45
C ALA A 54 -2.45 -4.23 -7.04
N GLY A 55 -3.54 -4.64 -7.72
CA GLY A 55 -4.55 -3.73 -8.26
C GLY A 55 -5.32 -2.99 -7.16
N GLN A 56 -5.67 -3.68 -6.08
CA GLN A 56 -6.27 -3.09 -4.89
C GLN A 56 -5.38 -1.98 -4.31
N TYR A 57 -4.09 -2.25 -4.18
CA TYR A 57 -3.10 -1.28 -3.72
C TYR A 57 -3.01 -0.06 -4.65
N VAL A 58 -2.92 -0.28 -5.96
CA VAL A 58 -2.83 0.80 -6.96
C VAL A 58 -4.06 1.70 -6.92
N VAL A 59 -5.27 1.11 -6.87
CA VAL A 59 -6.53 1.90 -6.80
C VAL A 59 -6.63 2.65 -5.48
N GLY A 60 -6.26 2.01 -4.36
CA GLY A 60 -6.23 2.67 -3.05
C GLY A 60 -5.26 3.86 -3.02
N ALA A 61 -4.04 3.68 -3.54
CA ALA A 61 -3.05 4.75 -3.64
C ALA A 61 -3.52 5.87 -4.59
N GLY A 62 -4.09 5.52 -5.74
CA GLY A 62 -4.65 6.49 -6.70
C GLY A 62 -5.78 7.31 -6.10
N ALA A 63 -6.68 6.68 -5.37
CA ALA A 63 -7.76 7.36 -4.65
C ALA A 63 -7.20 8.31 -3.58
N CYS A 64 -6.25 7.85 -2.76
CA CYS A 64 -5.60 8.68 -1.76
C CYS A 64 -4.95 9.93 -2.37
N LEU A 65 -4.22 9.78 -3.47
CA LEU A 65 -3.63 10.91 -4.19
C LEU A 65 -4.69 11.86 -4.77
N TYR A 66 -5.71 11.31 -5.42
CA TYR A 66 -6.76 12.12 -6.02
C TYR A 66 -7.51 12.95 -4.98
N PHE A 67 -7.97 12.34 -3.90
CA PHE A 67 -8.69 13.01 -2.83
C PHE A 67 -7.79 13.99 -2.06
N GLY A 68 -6.54 13.64 -1.82
CA GLY A 68 -5.58 14.50 -1.13
C GLY A 68 -5.16 15.72 -1.95
N VAL A 69 -4.89 15.55 -3.24
CA VAL A 69 -4.40 16.63 -4.11
C VAL A 69 -5.53 17.46 -4.69
N LYS A 70 -6.59 16.82 -5.23
CA LYS A 70 -7.67 17.51 -5.93
C LYS A 70 -8.71 18.11 -4.98
N LEU A 71 -9.11 17.37 -3.95
CA LEU A 71 -10.15 17.80 -3.00
C LEU A 71 -9.59 18.42 -1.72
N GLY A 72 -8.27 18.35 -1.51
CA GLY A 72 -7.64 18.95 -0.34
C GLY A 72 -8.01 18.30 0.99
N LEU A 73 -8.44 17.03 0.97
CA LEU A 73 -8.94 16.33 2.15
C LEU A 73 -7.80 15.92 3.11
N PRO A 74 -8.07 15.80 4.41
CA PRO A 74 -7.08 15.37 5.39
C PRO A 74 -6.76 13.87 5.27
N TRP A 75 -5.60 13.46 5.76
CA TRP A 75 -5.04 12.12 5.61
C TRP A 75 -5.99 10.98 6.03
N TYR A 76 -6.76 11.15 7.11
CA TYR A 76 -7.68 10.11 7.58
C TYR A 76 -8.86 9.87 6.63
N VAL A 77 -9.37 10.93 5.97
CA VAL A 77 -10.42 10.81 4.95
C VAL A 77 -9.84 10.15 3.70
N CYS A 78 -8.63 10.54 3.29
CA CYS A 78 -7.93 9.91 2.18
C CYS A 78 -7.68 8.42 2.45
N LEU A 79 -7.34 8.05 3.68
CA LEU A 79 -7.16 6.66 4.08
C LEU A 79 -8.46 5.85 3.98
N ILE A 80 -9.56 6.38 4.51
CA ILE A 80 -10.88 5.73 4.42
C ILE A 80 -11.30 5.56 2.96
N ALA A 81 -11.13 6.60 2.14
CA ALA A 81 -11.42 6.52 0.71
C ALA A 81 -10.55 5.48 0.00
N ALA A 82 -9.27 5.40 0.32
CA ALA A 82 -8.35 4.40 -0.23
C ALA A 82 -8.79 2.96 0.14
N VAL A 83 -9.15 2.73 1.40
CA VAL A 83 -9.65 1.43 1.87
C VAL A 83 -10.94 1.05 1.15
N PHE A 84 -11.89 1.99 1.03
CA PHE A 84 -13.17 1.75 0.36
C PHE A 84 -12.99 1.41 -1.12
N MET A 85 -12.17 2.17 -1.84
CA MET A 85 -11.89 1.93 -3.25
C MET A 85 -11.15 0.60 -3.49
N ALA A 86 -10.19 0.26 -2.64
CA ALA A 86 -9.51 -1.03 -2.69
C ALA A 86 -10.47 -2.20 -2.39
N ALA A 87 -11.40 -2.02 -1.44
CA ALA A 87 -12.42 -3.00 -1.10
C ALA A 87 -13.40 -3.25 -2.26
N ILE A 88 -13.76 -2.22 -3.05
CA ILE A 88 -14.57 -2.39 -4.26
C ILE A 88 -13.87 -3.31 -5.25
N VAL A 89 -12.59 -3.10 -5.53
CA VAL A 89 -11.83 -3.96 -6.48
C VAL A 89 -11.77 -5.39 -5.97
N GLY A 90 -11.52 -5.59 -4.67
CA GLY A 90 -11.54 -6.92 -4.04
C GLY A 90 -12.94 -7.55 -4.08
N GLY A 91 -13.99 -6.76 -3.84
CA GLY A 91 -15.38 -7.19 -3.90
C GLY A 91 -15.81 -7.64 -5.30
N ILE A 92 -15.33 -6.96 -6.35
CA ILE A 92 -15.60 -7.35 -7.74
C ILE A 92 -15.03 -8.75 -8.03
N SER A 93 -13.76 -9.00 -7.65
CA SER A 93 -13.15 -10.33 -7.87
C SER A 93 -13.87 -11.42 -7.09
N GLY A 94 -14.26 -11.15 -5.83
CA GLY A 94 -15.03 -12.06 -5.02
C GLY A 94 -16.43 -12.33 -5.59
N ALA A 95 -17.12 -11.31 -6.06
CA ALA A 95 -18.43 -11.44 -6.69
C ALA A 95 -18.39 -12.27 -7.98
N LEU A 96 -17.37 -12.05 -8.84
CA LEU A 96 -17.15 -12.85 -10.05
C LEU A 96 -16.97 -14.34 -9.72
N LYS A 97 -16.27 -14.64 -8.64
CA LYS A 97 -16.10 -16.01 -8.17
C LYS A 97 -17.42 -16.58 -7.62
N ALA A 98 -18.09 -15.82 -6.75
CA ALA A 98 -19.28 -16.31 -6.03
C ALA A 98 -20.49 -16.49 -6.94
N TYR A 99 -20.77 -15.55 -7.84
CA TYR A 99 -21.97 -15.58 -8.68
C TYR A 99 -21.76 -16.25 -10.04
N PHE A 100 -20.56 -16.12 -10.63
CA PHE A 100 -20.29 -16.60 -11.97
C PHE A 100 -19.30 -17.77 -12.03
N ASN A 101 -18.78 -18.18 -10.86
CA ASN A 101 -17.76 -19.23 -10.75
C ASN A 101 -16.54 -19.02 -11.67
N VAL A 102 -16.20 -17.76 -11.94
CA VAL A 102 -15.04 -17.40 -12.74
C VAL A 102 -13.77 -17.74 -11.97
N ASN A 103 -12.72 -18.15 -12.67
CA ASN A 103 -11.43 -18.42 -12.06
C ASN A 103 -10.86 -17.11 -11.45
N GLU A 104 -10.65 -17.12 -10.12
CA GLU A 104 -10.20 -15.97 -9.36
C GLU A 104 -8.82 -15.46 -9.79
N VAL A 105 -7.93 -16.35 -10.25
CA VAL A 105 -6.58 -15.99 -10.72
C VAL A 105 -6.69 -15.13 -11.97
N ILE A 106 -7.50 -15.55 -12.94
CA ILE A 106 -7.70 -14.82 -14.21
C ILE A 106 -8.37 -13.48 -13.94
N SER A 107 -9.44 -13.48 -13.14
CA SER A 107 -10.15 -12.25 -12.75
C SER A 107 -9.23 -11.23 -12.09
N CYS A 108 -8.40 -11.68 -11.15
CA CYS A 108 -7.46 -10.83 -10.44
C CYS A 108 -6.38 -10.25 -11.35
N ILE A 109 -5.84 -11.04 -12.28
CA ILE A 109 -4.85 -10.54 -13.26
C ILE A 109 -5.47 -9.45 -14.13
N MET A 110 -6.69 -9.68 -14.65
CA MET A 110 -7.39 -8.67 -15.46
C MET A 110 -7.70 -7.41 -14.64
N LEU A 111 -8.20 -7.55 -13.42
CA LEU A 111 -8.47 -6.42 -12.55
C LEU A 111 -7.21 -5.62 -12.18
N ASN A 112 -6.05 -6.25 -12.04
CA ASN A 112 -4.79 -5.54 -11.82
C ASN A 112 -4.48 -4.57 -12.97
N TRP A 113 -4.61 -5.02 -14.21
CA TRP A 113 -4.40 -4.18 -15.39
C TRP A 113 -5.46 -3.09 -15.51
N ILE A 114 -6.73 -3.44 -15.35
CA ILE A 114 -7.83 -2.46 -15.36
C ILE A 114 -7.59 -1.38 -14.30
N SER A 115 -7.25 -1.77 -13.08
CA SER A 115 -6.92 -0.87 -11.97
C SER A 115 -5.79 0.09 -12.32
N LEU A 116 -4.69 -0.44 -12.88
CA LEU A 116 -3.55 0.36 -13.30
C LEU A 116 -3.92 1.39 -14.37
N TYR A 117 -4.64 0.97 -15.40
CA TYR A 117 -5.08 1.89 -16.46
C TYR A 117 -6.08 2.92 -15.96
N CYS A 118 -7.06 2.53 -15.15
CA CYS A 118 -8.02 3.47 -14.55
C CYS A 118 -7.30 4.55 -13.73
N VAL A 119 -6.35 4.19 -12.89
CA VAL A 119 -5.57 5.16 -12.11
C VAL A 119 -4.74 6.05 -13.04
N ASN A 120 -4.09 5.50 -14.06
CA ASN A 120 -3.33 6.28 -15.03
C ASN A 120 -4.21 7.27 -15.83
N MET A 121 -5.48 6.98 -16.04
CA MET A 121 -6.42 7.93 -16.65
C MET A 121 -6.83 9.07 -15.69
N LEU A 122 -6.77 8.85 -14.38
CA LEU A 122 -7.06 9.87 -13.37
C LEU A 122 -5.86 10.78 -13.08
N LEU A 123 -4.63 10.26 -13.15
CA LEU A 123 -3.41 11.00 -12.82
C LEU A 123 -3.23 12.32 -13.59
N PRO A 124 -3.56 12.44 -14.90
CA PRO A 124 -3.46 13.72 -15.62
C PRO A 124 -4.27 14.85 -15.02
N GLN A 125 -5.36 14.55 -14.29
CA GLN A 125 -6.20 15.57 -13.64
C GLN A 125 -5.53 16.23 -12.44
N ILE A 126 -4.50 15.61 -11.89
CA ILE A 126 -3.70 16.08 -10.75
C ILE A 126 -2.25 16.37 -11.12
N LYS A 127 -1.96 16.41 -12.44
CA LYS A 127 -0.62 16.67 -12.97
C LYS A 127 -0.23 18.13 -12.70
N GLU A 128 1.06 18.36 -12.49
CA GLU A 128 1.64 19.68 -12.47
C GLU A 128 1.78 20.23 -13.88
N GLN A 129 1.55 21.55 -14.05
CA GLN A 129 1.57 22.16 -15.40
C GLN A 129 2.95 22.16 -16.07
N SER A 130 4.00 22.25 -15.25
CA SER A 130 5.39 22.40 -15.71
C SER A 130 6.18 21.10 -15.79
N THR A 131 5.68 20.00 -15.22
CA THR A 131 6.41 18.73 -15.13
C THR A 131 5.52 17.54 -15.52
N PRO A 132 6.11 16.40 -15.97
CA PRO A 132 5.35 15.19 -16.25
C PRO A 132 4.85 14.47 -15.00
N TYR A 133 5.11 15.00 -13.81
CA TYR A 133 4.78 14.37 -12.52
C TYR A 133 3.45 14.89 -11.97
N THR A 134 2.86 14.11 -11.07
CA THR A 134 1.73 14.55 -10.24
C THR A 134 2.21 15.59 -9.22
N ARG A 135 1.32 16.50 -8.81
CA ARG A 135 1.63 17.46 -7.75
C ARG A 135 2.00 16.72 -6.47
N ALA A 136 3.06 17.17 -5.82
CA ALA A 136 3.46 16.59 -4.55
C ALA A 136 2.46 16.95 -3.46
N LEU A 137 2.04 15.98 -2.66
CA LEU A 137 1.17 16.20 -1.51
C LEU A 137 1.77 17.18 -0.49
N SER A 138 3.09 17.12 -0.30
CA SER A 138 3.82 17.99 0.62
C SER A 138 3.72 19.48 0.28
N SER A 139 3.64 19.82 -1.00
CA SER A 139 3.49 21.20 -1.46
C SER A 139 2.02 21.63 -1.60
N THR A 140 1.12 20.72 -1.95
CA THR A 140 -0.27 21.03 -2.26
C THR A 140 -1.16 20.96 -1.02
N ASN A 141 -1.03 19.91 -0.23
CA ASN A 141 -1.88 19.68 0.95
C ASN A 141 -1.14 18.93 2.06
N LYS A 142 -0.57 19.67 2.99
CA LYS A 142 0.16 19.09 4.13
C LYS A 142 -0.75 18.28 5.07
N SER A 143 -2.05 18.59 5.14
CA SER A 143 -2.99 17.84 5.98
C SER A 143 -3.31 16.44 5.46
N ALA A 144 -3.01 16.16 4.18
CA ALA A 144 -3.14 14.83 3.60
C ALA A 144 -1.93 13.92 3.87
N LEU A 145 -0.85 14.48 4.42
CA LEU A 145 0.30 13.67 4.84
C LEU A 145 0.01 12.97 6.15
N MET A 146 0.34 11.68 6.21
CA MET A 146 0.29 10.94 7.47
C MET A 146 1.28 11.53 8.48
N PRO A 147 0.87 11.71 9.76
CA PRO A 147 1.76 12.22 10.80
C PRO A 147 2.92 11.25 11.05
N THR A 148 4.10 11.82 11.30
CA THR A 148 5.31 11.04 11.59
C THR A 148 5.41 10.66 13.07
N LEU A 149 4.74 11.38 13.97
CA LEU A 149 4.79 11.21 15.43
C LEU A 149 6.22 11.13 16.01
N GLY A 150 7.19 11.78 15.36
CA GLY A 150 8.58 11.76 15.76
C GLY A 150 9.40 10.56 15.27
N LEU A 151 8.80 9.64 14.51
CA LEU A 151 9.51 8.52 13.90
C LEU A 151 10.55 8.96 12.87
N ASP A 152 10.31 10.08 12.19
CA ASP A 152 11.24 10.71 11.27
C ASP A 152 12.58 11.03 11.92
N GLN A 153 12.58 11.54 13.18
CA GLN A 153 13.79 11.86 13.93
C GLN A 153 14.62 10.60 14.26
N MET A 154 13.96 9.49 14.60
CA MET A 154 14.64 8.21 14.86
C MET A 154 15.39 7.69 13.63
N PHE A 155 14.88 8.02 12.42
CA PHE A 155 15.45 7.60 11.14
C PHE A 155 16.16 8.74 10.40
N SER A 156 16.85 9.60 11.14
CA SER A 156 17.70 10.70 10.62
C SER A 156 16.94 11.65 9.69
N GLY A 157 15.74 12.07 10.07
CA GLY A 157 14.92 13.02 9.32
C GLY A 157 14.27 12.41 8.08
N ASN A 158 13.96 11.11 8.09
CA ASN A 158 13.25 10.47 6.99
C ASN A 158 11.75 10.72 7.09
N GLU A 159 11.25 11.71 6.36
CA GLU A 159 9.84 12.12 6.33
C GLU A 159 8.88 11.03 5.80
N PHE A 160 9.41 9.99 5.13
CA PHE A 160 8.59 8.88 4.64
C PHE A 160 8.20 7.88 5.73
N VAL A 161 8.93 7.89 6.88
CA VAL A 161 8.61 7.02 8.01
C VAL A 161 7.49 7.65 8.83
N THR A 162 6.29 7.23 8.55
CA THR A 162 5.06 7.73 9.18
C THR A 162 4.43 6.66 10.06
N ILE A 163 3.33 7.00 10.72
CA ILE A 163 2.49 6.07 11.49
C ILE A 163 2.03 4.84 10.66
N GLY A 164 2.16 4.87 9.35
CA GLY A 164 1.84 3.74 8.46
C GLY A 164 2.65 2.48 8.76
N VAL A 165 3.91 2.62 9.20
CA VAL A 165 4.77 1.46 9.54
C VAL A 165 4.24 0.71 10.77
N PRO A 166 4.07 1.34 11.94
CA PRO A 166 3.50 0.65 13.10
C PRO A 166 2.05 0.20 12.87
N LEU A 167 1.26 0.93 12.06
CA LEU A 167 -0.08 0.52 11.68
C LEU A 167 -0.08 -0.80 10.90
N ALA A 168 0.87 -0.99 9.97
CA ALA A 168 1.00 -2.24 9.22
C ALA A 168 1.32 -3.43 10.13
N VAL A 169 2.19 -3.24 11.13
CA VAL A 169 2.50 -4.27 12.15
C VAL A 169 1.27 -4.57 13.01
N LEU A 170 0.56 -3.53 13.43
CA LEU A 170 -0.68 -3.69 14.21
C LEU A 170 -1.72 -4.49 13.40
N MET A 171 -1.90 -4.18 12.13
CA MET A 171 -2.80 -4.93 11.23
C MET A 171 -2.37 -6.39 11.07
N ALA A 172 -1.06 -6.67 11.01
CA ALA A 172 -0.57 -8.05 10.96
C ALA A 172 -0.94 -8.84 12.22
N VAL A 173 -0.78 -8.24 13.40
CA VAL A 173 -1.17 -8.83 14.68
C VAL A 173 -2.68 -9.02 14.73
N LEU A 174 -3.46 -8.04 14.27
CA LEU A 174 -4.91 -8.10 14.25
C LEU A 174 -5.40 -9.24 13.34
N VAL A 175 -4.88 -9.36 12.13
CA VAL A 175 -5.20 -10.45 11.21
C VAL A 175 -4.81 -11.81 11.80
N TRP A 176 -3.66 -11.91 12.45
CA TRP A 176 -3.25 -13.12 13.15
C TRP A 176 -4.24 -13.49 14.26
N VAL A 177 -4.64 -12.55 15.11
CA VAL A 177 -5.61 -12.78 16.18
C VAL A 177 -6.96 -13.20 15.60
N VAL A 178 -7.44 -12.52 14.55
CA VAL A 178 -8.73 -12.86 13.90
C VAL A 178 -8.69 -14.29 13.35
N LEU A 179 -7.64 -14.66 12.64
CA LEU A 179 -7.54 -15.98 11.98
C LEU A 179 -7.27 -17.13 12.95
N GLU A 180 -6.49 -16.90 14.01
CA GLU A 180 -6.03 -18.00 14.89
C GLU A 180 -6.75 -18.04 16.25
N LYS A 181 -7.34 -16.92 16.71
CA LYS A 181 -7.91 -16.80 18.06
C LYS A 181 -9.42 -16.55 18.10
N THR A 182 -10.08 -16.36 16.94
CA THR A 182 -11.54 -16.14 16.92
C THR A 182 -12.30 -17.31 16.32
N LYS A 183 -13.58 -17.43 16.69
CA LYS A 183 -14.51 -18.41 16.10
C LYS A 183 -14.63 -18.24 14.58
N PHE A 184 -14.63 -16.96 14.13
CA PHE A 184 -14.67 -16.61 12.73
C PHE A 184 -13.50 -17.21 11.94
N GLY A 185 -12.27 -17.09 12.47
CA GLY A 185 -11.10 -17.69 11.83
C GLY A 185 -11.12 -19.22 11.83
N TYR A 186 -11.77 -19.85 12.82
CA TYR A 186 -11.96 -21.30 12.86
C TYR A 186 -13.00 -21.78 11.82
N GLU A 187 -14.09 -21.05 11.65
CA GLU A 187 -15.13 -21.37 10.66
C GLU A 187 -14.66 -21.14 9.21
N LEU A 188 -13.63 -20.32 9.01
CA LEU A 188 -13.03 -20.07 7.70
C LEU A 188 -11.98 -21.11 7.27
N LYS A 189 -11.55 -21.98 8.17
CA LYS A 189 -10.60 -23.08 7.89
C LYS A 189 -11.33 -24.34 7.43
#